data_929529590f5e3b1ea2cb2e9734b14385
#
_entry.id   929529590f5e3b1ea2cb2e9734b14385
#
_cell.length_a   1.000
_cell.length_b   1.000
_cell.length_c   1.000
_cell.angle_alpha   90.00
_cell.angle_beta   90.00
_cell.angle_gamma   90.00
#
_symmetry.space_group_name_H-M   'P 1'
#
loop_
_entity.id
_entity.type
_entity.pdbx_description
1 polymer ?
#
loop_
_entity_poly.entity_id
_entity_poly.type
_entity_poly.pdbx_seq_one_letter_code
_entity_poly.pdbx_strand_id
1 'polypeptide(L)'
;YRDDGRPLHLPELKNIKIVPLKAIKYSYNLVVLPRYLRKHHAFYVGLASDMLMTRRSVVVLHDIRPLVMDTDKGFFRFKFWFHCLSTKWFARRVFTVSDNQRHLISERLGIPLDKIGVTYNGWEHLQNVQPDMTVFDKLPGVKKKEYYYALGSLAGHKNFKWVREVAARNPDKTFVVAGGKDLAAFGSAEADAAQNTSNIFYPGYVTDGQNKALMQNCKGFLHPAVFEGF
;
A
#
# COMPACT_ATOMS: atom_id res chain seq x y z
N TYR A 1 -8.60 12.92 14.46
CA TYR A 1 -7.66 11.78 14.56
C TYR A 1 -7.65 11.18 15.95
N ARG A 2 -7.18 9.96 16.10
CA ARG A 2 -6.94 9.37 17.42
C ARG A 2 -5.68 9.98 18.02
N ASP A 3 -5.85 10.62 19.19
CA ASP A 3 -4.73 11.13 19.97
C ASP A 3 -4.06 9.94 20.70
N ASP A 4 -2.87 9.59 20.25
CA ASP A 4 -2.01 8.55 20.85
C ASP A 4 -0.73 9.16 21.46
N GLY A 5 -0.72 10.49 21.66
CA GLY A 5 0.39 11.24 22.24
C GLY A 5 1.54 11.56 21.28
N ARG A 6 1.44 11.13 20.00
CA ARG A 6 2.43 11.46 18.99
C ARG A 6 2.11 12.80 18.33
N PRO A 7 3.10 13.69 18.13
CA PRO A 7 2.87 14.95 17.45
C PRO A 7 2.41 14.70 16.00
N LEU A 8 1.36 15.39 15.58
CA LEU A 8 0.87 15.36 14.22
C LEU A 8 1.38 16.60 13.49
N HIS A 9 2.39 16.43 12.64
CA HIS A 9 2.90 17.50 11.80
C HIS A 9 2.07 17.57 10.51
N LEU A 10 1.17 18.53 10.46
CA LEU A 10 0.39 18.83 9.26
C LEU A 10 0.65 20.27 8.84
N PRO A 11 0.63 20.55 7.52
CA PRO A 11 0.69 21.92 7.04
C PRO A 11 -0.55 22.71 7.54
N GLU A 12 -0.44 24.02 7.67
CA GLU A 12 -1.59 24.85 7.93
C GLU A 12 -2.59 24.78 6.78
N LEU A 13 -3.78 24.29 7.08
CA LEU A 13 -4.84 24.10 6.09
C LEU A 13 -6.02 25.01 6.46
N LYS A 14 -6.31 26.01 5.62
CA LYS A 14 -7.32 27.06 5.89
C LYS A 14 -8.73 26.51 6.19
N ASN A 15 -9.11 25.37 5.60
CA ASN A 15 -10.46 24.80 5.67
C ASN A 15 -10.52 23.47 6.41
N ILE A 16 -9.46 23.08 7.13
CA ILE A 16 -9.39 21.80 7.85
C ILE A 16 -9.13 22.07 9.32
N LYS A 17 -10.08 21.60 10.15
CA LYS A 17 -9.93 21.62 11.61
C LYS A 17 -9.45 20.25 12.08
N ILE A 18 -8.32 20.22 12.75
CA ILE A 18 -7.77 19.00 13.36
C ILE A 18 -8.38 18.83 14.74
N VAL A 19 -9.06 17.71 14.97
CA VAL A 19 -9.71 17.39 16.25
C VAL A 19 -9.07 16.13 16.83
N PRO A 20 -8.30 16.24 17.92
CA PRO A 20 -7.77 15.09 18.63
C PRO A 20 -8.88 14.44 19.47
N LEU A 21 -9.05 13.13 19.33
CA LEU A 21 -10.01 12.33 20.08
C LEU A 21 -9.25 11.29 20.92
N LYS A 22 -9.31 11.43 22.23
CA LYS A 22 -8.73 10.45 23.17
C LYS A 22 -9.52 9.15 23.13
N ALA A 23 -8.84 8.05 22.82
CA ALA A 23 -9.47 6.73 22.78
C ALA A 23 -8.45 5.60 22.89
N ILE A 24 -8.83 4.51 23.53
CA ILE A 24 -8.11 3.24 23.49
C ILE A 24 -8.26 2.64 22.08
N LYS A 25 -7.24 1.94 21.59
CA LYS A 25 -7.07 1.47 20.20
C LYS A 25 -8.36 0.96 19.52
N TYR A 26 -9.12 0.10 20.18
CA TYR A 26 -10.33 -0.49 19.57
C TYR A 26 -11.60 0.35 19.83
N SER A 27 -11.67 1.12 20.89
CA SER A 27 -12.83 1.97 21.19
C SER A 27 -12.94 3.18 20.27
N TYR A 28 -11.86 3.58 19.59
CA TYR A 28 -11.86 4.74 18.69
C TYR A 28 -12.90 4.59 17.58
N ASN A 29 -12.74 3.55 16.75
CA ASN A 29 -13.62 3.35 15.59
C ASN A 29 -15.02 2.82 15.95
N LEU A 30 -15.14 2.08 17.06
CA LEU A 30 -16.41 1.45 17.43
C LEU A 30 -17.32 2.37 18.26
N VAL A 31 -16.75 3.28 19.04
CA VAL A 31 -17.52 4.05 20.03
C VAL A 31 -17.25 5.54 19.91
N VAL A 32 -15.97 5.97 20.04
CA VAL A 32 -15.63 7.38 20.19
C VAL A 32 -15.92 8.17 18.93
N LEU A 33 -15.43 7.71 17.78
CA LEU A 33 -15.64 8.36 16.49
C LEU A 33 -17.11 8.35 16.08
N PRO A 34 -17.88 7.24 16.15
CA PRO A 34 -19.31 7.26 15.86
C PRO A 34 -20.13 8.22 16.74
N ARG A 35 -19.79 8.30 18.03
CA ARG A 35 -20.46 9.27 18.93
C ARG A 35 -20.12 10.71 18.56
N TYR A 36 -18.86 11.00 18.27
CA TYR A 36 -18.42 12.32 17.81
C TYR A 36 -19.15 12.74 16.55
N LEU A 37 -19.19 11.88 15.52
CA LEU A 37 -19.88 12.13 14.25
C LEU A 37 -21.36 12.39 14.45
N ARG A 38 -22.02 11.62 15.33
CA ARG A 38 -23.43 11.82 15.65
C ARG A 38 -23.67 13.17 16.34
N LYS A 39 -22.86 13.49 17.36
CA LYS A 39 -22.96 14.74 18.11
C LYS A 39 -22.80 15.98 17.21
N HIS A 40 -21.92 15.92 16.25
CA HIS A 40 -21.58 17.04 15.36
C HIS A 40 -22.33 16.97 14.00
N HIS A 41 -23.29 16.05 13.84
CA HIS A 41 -23.98 15.80 12.57
C HIS A 41 -23.03 15.61 11.37
N ALA A 42 -21.81 15.16 11.64
CA ALA A 42 -20.74 15.01 10.65
C ALA A 42 -20.88 13.73 9.83
N PHE A 43 -20.31 13.77 8.64
CA PHE A 43 -20.19 12.64 7.74
C PHE A 43 -18.75 12.17 7.69
N TYR A 44 -18.53 10.86 7.67
CA TYR A 44 -17.20 10.27 7.65
C TYR A 44 -16.78 9.86 6.24
N VAL A 45 -15.57 10.25 5.85
CA VAL A 45 -14.91 9.77 4.64
C VAL A 45 -13.64 9.01 5.05
N GLY A 46 -13.71 7.69 5.01
CA GLY A 46 -12.58 6.81 5.32
C GLY A 46 -11.78 6.51 4.07
N LEU A 47 -10.54 7.00 3.99
CA LEU A 47 -9.67 6.81 2.82
C LEU A 47 -8.78 5.56 2.92
N ALA A 48 -8.78 4.87 4.06
CA ALA A 48 -7.86 3.78 4.36
C ALA A 48 -8.55 2.59 5.05
N SER A 49 -9.59 2.05 4.44
CA SER A 49 -10.25 0.81 4.91
C SER A 49 -10.54 0.78 6.42
N ASP A 50 -11.14 1.81 6.97
CA ASP A 50 -11.43 1.90 8.41
C ASP A 50 -12.72 1.18 8.78
N MET A 51 -12.67 0.38 9.83
CA MET A 51 -13.88 -0.22 10.40
C MET A 51 -14.68 0.84 11.16
N LEU A 52 -15.86 1.19 10.66
CA LEU A 52 -16.72 2.19 11.26
C LEU A 52 -18.17 1.72 11.35
N MET A 53 -18.75 1.81 12.54
CA MET A 53 -20.15 1.42 12.78
C MET A 53 -21.09 2.64 12.71
N THR A 54 -21.14 3.29 11.54
CA THR A 54 -22.06 4.41 11.30
C THR A 54 -22.54 4.45 9.84
N ARG A 55 -23.84 4.68 9.66
CA ARG A 55 -24.44 4.85 8.32
C ARG A 55 -24.13 6.21 7.67
N ARG A 56 -23.51 7.11 8.40
CA ARG A 56 -23.05 8.40 7.87
C ARG A 56 -21.61 8.31 7.40
N SER A 57 -21.29 7.30 6.58
CA SER A 57 -19.94 7.06 6.11
C SER A 57 -19.86 6.65 4.65
N VAL A 58 -18.77 7.06 4.03
CA VAL A 58 -18.23 6.53 2.78
C VAL A 58 -16.85 5.97 3.07
N VAL A 59 -16.56 4.80 2.56
CA VAL A 59 -15.28 4.12 2.84
C VAL A 59 -14.62 3.71 1.53
N VAL A 60 -13.33 3.97 1.41
CA VAL A 60 -12.49 3.43 0.33
C VAL A 60 -11.90 2.11 0.80
N LEU A 61 -12.28 1.02 0.15
CA LEU A 61 -11.73 -0.32 0.36
C LEU A 61 -10.75 -0.60 -0.78
N HIS A 62 -9.45 -0.39 -0.53
CA HIS A 62 -8.42 -0.47 -1.56
C HIS A 62 -8.30 -1.86 -2.17
N ASP A 63 -8.28 -2.89 -1.32
CA ASP A 63 -8.29 -4.28 -1.74
C ASP A 63 -8.89 -5.20 -0.68
N ILE A 64 -9.16 -6.42 -1.07
CA ILE A 64 -9.58 -7.50 -0.16
C ILE A 64 -8.60 -8.68 -0.20
N ARG A 65 -7.34 -8.41 -0.46
CA ARG A 65 -6.27 -9.40 -0.56
C ARG A 65 -6.28 -10.46 0.55
N PRO A 66 -6.43 -10.09 1.85
CA PRO A 66 -6.44 -11.09 2.92
C PRO A 66 -7.59 -12.11 2.84
N LEU A 67 -8.64 -11.82 2.07
CA LEU A 67 -9.77 -12.75 1.87
C LEU A 67 -9.61 -13.61 0.61
N VAL A 68 -8.75 -13.20 -0.31
CA VAL A 68 -8.56 -13.85 -1.61
C VAL A 68 -7.31 -14.74 -1.61
N MET A 69 -6.23 -14.26 -0.98
CA MET A 69 -4.98 -15.00 -0.91
C MET A 69 -4.88 -15.81 0.39
N ASP A 70 -4.33 -17.01 0.31
CA ASP A 70 -4.09 -17.86 1.49
C ASP A 70 -2.83 -17.48 2.29
N THR A 71 -2.22 -16.34 1.97
CA THR A 71 -1.05 -15.82 2.69
C THR A 71 -1.37 -15.34 4.11
N ASP A 72 -2.60 -14.87 4.32
CA ASP A 72 -3.08 -14.36 5.61
C ASP A 72 -3.99 -15.41 6.28
N LYS A 73 -3.56 -15.95 7.43
CA LYS A 73 -4.26 -17.03 8.14
C LYS A 73 -4.73 -16.60 9.53
N GLY A 74 -5.68 -17.36 10.07
CA GLY A 74 -6.10 -17.26 11.47
C GLY A 74 -6.85 -15.98 11.82
N PHE A 75 -6.54 -15.43 13.00
CA PHE A 75 -7.26 -14.31 13.60
C PHE A 75 -7.20 -13.02 12.76
N PHE A 76 -6.10 -12.78 12.03
CA PHE A 76 -5.98 -11.60 11.17
C PHE A 76 -6.98 -11.64 10.02
N ARG A 77 -7.11 -12.77 9.33
CA ARG A 77 -8.09 -12.96 8.25
C ARG A 77 -9.53 -12.81 8.74
N PHE A 78 -9.84 -13.38 9.91
CA PHE A 78 -11.16 -13.25 10.56
C PHE A 78 -11.46 -11.78 10.91
N LYS A 79 -10.51 -11.08 11.52
CA LYS A 79 -10.66 -9.66 11.85
C LYS A 79 -10.88 -8.80 10.59
N PHE A 80 -10.13 -9.07 9.55
CA PHE A 80 -10.27 -8.35 8.27
C PHE A 80 -11.62 -8.65 7.60
N TRP A 81 -12.07 -9.89 7.62
CA TRP A 81 -13.39 -10.28 7.14
C TRP A 81 -14.51 -9.53 7.90
N PHE A 82 -14.45 -9.49 9.22
CA PHE A 82 -15.40 -8.73 10.04
C PHE A 82 -15.38 -7.24 9.71
N HIS A 83 -14.21 -6.69 9.46
CA HIS A 83 -14.02 -5.32 8.98
C HIS A 83 -14.75 -5.08 7.65
N CYS A 84 -14.57 -5.96 6.68
CA CYS A 84 -15.25 -5.89 5.39
C CYS A 84 -16.77 -6.03 5.53
N LEU A 85 -17.27 -6.89 6.41
CA LEU A 85 -18.70 -7.00 6.71
C LEU A 85 -19.24 -5.73 7.37
N SER A 86 -18.50 -5.10 8.28
CA SER A 86 -18.92 -3.81 8.86
C SER A 86 -19.08 -2.75 7.78
N THR A 87 -18.19 -2.70 6.81
CA THR A 87 -18.29 -1.82 5.64
C THR A 87 -19.56 -2.11 4.83
N LYS A 88 -19.87 -3.38 4.58
CA LYS A 88 -21.12 -3.79 3.88
C LYS A 88 -22.39 -3.28 4.57
N TRP A 89 -22.44 -3.41 5.91
CA TRP A 89 -23.67 -3.11 6.67
C TRP A 89 -23.80 -1.63 7.01
N PHE A 90 -22.70 -0.94 7.28
CA PHE A 90 -22.75 0.41 7.80
C PHE A 90 -22.37 1.49 6.79
N ALA A 91 -21.48 1.24 5.83
CA ALA A 91 -21.14 2.27 4.86
C ALA A 91 -22.32 2.59 3.94
N ARG A 92 -22.59 3.89 3.75
CA ARG A 92 -23.60 4.35 2.79
C ARG A 92 -23.17 4.05 1.35
N ARG A 93 -21.89 4.25 1.06
CA ARG A 93 -21.24 3.88 -0.20
C ARG A 93 -19.86 3.34 0.08
N VAL A 94 -19.43 2.43 -0.75
CA VAL A 94 -18.06 1.89 -0.77
C VAL A 94 -17.41 2.36 -2.05
N PHE A 95 -16.15 2.76 -1.97
CA PHE A 95 -15.32 3.00 -3.13
C PHE A 95 -14.16 2.02 -3.13
N THR A 96 -13.65 1.75 -4.32
CA THR A 96 -12.43 0.96 -4.51
C THR A 96 -11.60 1.55 -5.65
N VAL A 97 -10.42 1.01 -5.88
CA VAL A 97 -9.40 1.65 -6.73
C VAL A 97 -9.39 1.16 -8.18
N SER A 98 -10.19 0.13 -8.52
CA SER A 98 -10.32 -0.36 -9.90
C SER A 98 -11.64 -1.11 -10.13
N ASP A 99 -12.05 -1.25 -11.38
CA ASP A 99 -13.24 -2.05 -11.72
C ASP A 99 -13.04 -3.53 -11.40
N ASN A 100 -11.84 -4.06 -11.55
CA ASN A 100 -11.53 -5.43 -11.14
C ASN A 100 -11.79 -5.64 -9.64
N GLN A 101 -11.31 -4.73 -8.79
CA GLN A 101 -11.59 -4.78 -7.35
C GLN A 101 -13.08 -4.58 -7.04
N ARG A 102 -13.77 -3.74 -7.80
CA ARG A 102 -15.22 -3.55 -7.65
C ARG A 102 -15.98 -4.86 -7.81
N HIS A 103 -15.70 -5.61 -8.86
CA HIS A 103 -16.31 -6.90 -9.10
C HIS A 103 -15.91 -7.94 -8.05
N LEU A 104 -14.63 -7.99 -7.68
CA LEU A 104 -14.12 -8.91 -6.66
C LEU A 104 -14.74 -8.65 -5.28
N ILE A 105 -14.87 -7.40 -4.88
CA ILE A 105 -15.52 -6.99 -3.62
C ILE A 105 -17.01 -7.37 -3.64
N SER A 106 -17.70 -7.14 -4.75
CA SER A 106 -19.10 -7.52 -4.91
C SER A 106 -19.29 -9.03 -4.77
N GLU A 107 -18.50 -9.80 -5.48
CA GLU A 107 -18.54 -11.26 -5.46
C GLU A 107 -18.23 -11.84 -4.07
N ARG A 108 -17.14 -11.39 -3.45
CA ARG A 108 -16.61 -11.98 -2.20
C ARG A 108 -17.36 -11.52 -0.94
N LEU A 109 -17.87 -10.30 -0.94
CA LEU A 109 -18.57 -9.73 0.21
C LEU A 109 -20.08 -9.63 0.02
N GLY A 110 -20.59 -9.86 -1.19
CA GLY A 110 -22.00 -9.70 -1.52
C GLY A 110 -22.47 -8.25 -1.36
N ILE A 111 -21.62 -7.27 -1.66
CA ILE A 111 -22.01 -5.85 -1.72
C ILE A 111 -22.53 -5.58 -3.14
N PRO A 112 -23.76 -5.04 -3.30
CA PRO A 112 -24.31 -4.73 -4.63
C PRO A 112 -23.37 -3.80 -5.42
N LEU A 113 -23.21 -4.05 -6.72
CA LEU A 113 -22.32 -3.27 -7.59
C LEU A 113 -22.68 -1.79 -7.66
N ASP A 114 -23.97 -1.46 -7.58
CA ASP A 114 -24.47 -0.08 -7.56
C ASP A 114 -24.08 0.69 -6.28
N LYS A 115 -23.79 -0.04 -5.19
CA LYS A 115 -23.27 0.52 -3.94
C LYS A 115 -21.75 0.76 -3.99
N ILE A 116 -21.03 0.16 -4.95
CA ILE A 116 -19.57 0.26 -5.07
C ILE A 116 -19.20 1.21 -6.22
N GLY A 117 -18.59 2.34 -5.89
CA GLY A 117 -17.97 3.25 -6.86
C GLY A 117 -16.49 2.92 -7.08
N VAL A 118 -15.94 3.42 -8.17
CA VAL A 118 -14.49 3.37 -8.43
C VAL A 118 -13.89 4.76 -8.30
N THR A 119 -12.77 4.87 -7.59
CA THR A 119 -11.93 6.05 -7.53
C THR A 119 -10.49 5.60 -7.71
N TYR A 120 -9.92 5.93 -8.87
CA TYR A 120 -8.57 5.52 -9.21
C TYR A 120 -7.54 6.20 -8.31
N ASN A 121 -6.42 5.53 -8.08
CA ASN A 121 -5.29 6.14 -7.37
C ASN A 121 -4.67 7.25 -8.22
N GLY A 122 -4.46 8.42 -7.60
CA GLY A 122 -3.78 9.54 -8.25
C GLY A 122 -2.28 9.28 -8.39
N TRP A 123 -1.72 9.67 -9.51
CA TRP A 123 -0.28 9.60 -9.82
C TRP A 123 0.31 10.99 -10.12
N GLU A 124 -0.54 11.98 -10.23
CA GLU A 124 -0.20 13.34 -10.67
C GLU A 124 0.77 14.04 -9.71
N HIS A 125 0.76 13.65 -8.44
CA HIS A 125 1.74 14.16 -7.46
C HIS A 125 3.19 13.91 -7.89
N LEU A 126 3.45 12.80 -8.61
CA LEU A 126 4.79 12.48 -9.11
C LEU A 126 5.26 13.41 -10.25
N GLN A 127 4.35 14.13 -10.91
CA GLN A 127 4.73 15.08 -11.95
C GLN A 127 5.62 16.21 -11.41
N ASN A 128 5.31 16.69 -10.20
CA ASN A 128 6.01 17.77 -9.54
C ASN A 128 7.27 17.33 -8.77
N VAL A 129 7.49 16.04 -8.61
CA VAL A 129 8.69 15.51 -7.96
C VAL A 129 9.87 15.64 -8.91
N GLN A 130 10.96 16.25 -8.46
CA GLN A 130 12.22 16.28 -9.23
C GLN A 130 12.97 14.97 -9.08
N PRO A 131 13.55 14.42 -10.17
CA PRO A 131 14.38 13.21 -10.08
C PRO A 131 15.63 13.50 -9.25
N ASP A 132 15.88 12.65 -8.25
CA ASP A 132 17.08 12.72 -7.41
C ASP A 132 18.09 11.66 -7.85
N MET A 133 19.13 12.11 -8.54
CA MET A 133 20.15 11.24 -9.13
C MET A 133 21.14 10.71 -8.11
N THR A 134 21.15 11.20 -6.87
CA THR A 134 22.06 10.72 -5.80
C THR A 134 21.84 9.24 -5.46
N VAL A 135 20.72 8.67 -5.86
CA VAL A 135 20.45 7.22 -5.71
C VAL A 135 21.53 6.36 -6.40
N PHE A 136 22.11 6.85 -7.51
CA PHE A 136 23.15 6.11 -8.23
C PHE A 136 24.49 6.03 -7.47
N ASP A 137 24.71 6.89 -6.49
CA ASP A 137 25.90 6.83 -5.61
C ASP A 137 25.88 5.55 -4.74
N LYS A 138 24.68 5.02 -4.50
CA LYS A 138 24.48 3.74 -3.78
C LYS A 138 24.51 2.51 -4.70
N LEU A 139 24.73 2.68 -5.98
CA LEU A 139 24.61 1.64 -7.01
C LEU A 139 25.88 1.59 -7.88
N PRO A 140 27.07 1.31 -7.30
CA PRO A 140 28.31 1.27 -8.06
C PRO A 140 28.24 0.19 -9.15
N GLY A 141 28.63 0.54 -10.37
CA GLY A 141 28.60 -0.37 -11.53
C GLY A 141 27.25 -0.46 -12.27
N VAL A 142 26.18 0.11 -11.74
CA VAL A 142 24.88 0.15 -12.45
C VAL A 142 24.90 1.26 -13.49
N LYS A 143 24.75 0.89 -14.77
CA LYS A 143 24.69 1.83 -15.88
C LYS A 143 23.26 2.23 -16.19
N LYS A 144 23.04 3.54 -16.39
CA LYS A 144 21.74 4.08 -16.80
C LYS A 144 21.30 3.47 -18.13
N LYS A 145 19.99 3.17 -18.25
CA LYS A 145 19.36 2.53 -19.42
C LYS A 145 19.78 1.08 -19.68
N GLU A 146 20.59 0.46 -18.80
CA GLU A 146 21.03 -0.90 -18.96
C GLU A 146 20.50 -1.86 -17.87
N TYR A 147 19.70 -1.40 -16.92
CA TYR A 147 19.15 -2.22 -15.82
C TYR A 147 17.62 -2.34 -15.87
N TYR A 148 17.10 -3.42 -15.31
CA TYR A 148 15.68 -3.61 -15.00
C TYR A 148 15.41 -3.17 -13.55
N TYR A 149 14.30 -2.49 -13.34
CA TYR A 149 13.96 -1.91 -12.04
C TYR A 149 12.69 -2.53 -11.46
N ALA A 150 12.69 -2.86 -10.17
CA ALA A 150 11.52 -3.27 -9.41
C ALA A 150 11.43 -2.47 -8.10
N LEU A 151 10.20 -2.13 -7.69
CA LEU A 151 9.91 -1.37 -6.46
C LEU A 151 8.82 -2.08 -5.67
N GLY A 152 9.01 -2.21 -4.36
CA GLY A 152 7.96 -2.66 -3.45
C GLY A 152 8.45 -3.13 -2.09
N SER A 153 7.50 -3.48 -1.23
CA SER A 153 7.79 -4.12 0.05
C SER A 153 8.14 -5.59 -0.17
N LEU A 154 8.79 -6.20 0.84
CA LEU A 154 9.17 -7.62 0.82
C LEU A 154 8.01 -8.58 1.12
N ALA A 155 6.77 -8.10 1.10
CA ALA A 155 5.59 -8.93 1.32
C ALA A 155 5.45 -10.00 0.23
N GLY A 156 5.09 -11.22 0.60
CA GLY A 156 5.05 -12.38 -0.30
C GLY A 156 4.26 -12.17 -1.59
N HIS A 157 3.16 -11.40 -1.54
CA HIS A 157 2.35 -11.09 -2.73
C HIS A 157 3.06 -10.18 -3.74
N LYS A 158 4.12 -9.45 -3.35
CA LYS A 158 4.96 -8.66 -4.26
C LYS A 158 5.92 -9.52 -5.07
N ASN A 159 6.10 -10.80 -4.70
CA ASN A 159 6.76 -11.84 -5.49
C ASN A 159 8.19 -11.51 -5.96
N PHE A 160 8.99 -10.86 -5.13
CA PHE A 160 10.39 -10.58 -5.49
C PHE A 160 11.26 -11.83 -5.64
N LYS A 161 10.76 -12.99 -5.17
CA LYS A 161 11.36 -14.29 -5.46
C LYS A 161 11.48 -14.51 -6.98
N TRP A 162 10.45 -14.15 -7.75
CA TRP A 162 10.47 -14.22 -9.20
C TRP A 162 11.58 -13.36 -9.82
N VAL A 163 11.81 -12.14 -9.30
CA VAL A 163 12.90 -11.26 -9.79
C VAL A 163 14.25 -11.94 -9.59
N ARG A 164 14.48 -12.59 -8.43
CA ARG A 164 15.72 -13.32 -8.14
C ARG A 164 15.92 -14.50 -9.10
N GLU A 165 14.86 -15.28 -9.34
CA GLU A 165 14.91 -16.41 -10.26
C GLU A 165 15.22 -15.97 -11.70
N VAL A 166 14.62 -14.86 -12.14
CA VAL A 166 14.90 -14.28 -13.47
C VAL A 166 16.34 -13.75 -13.52
N ALA A 167 16.81 -13.07 -12.49
CA ALA A 167 18.19 -12.57 -12.44
C ALA A 167 19.23 -13.71 -12.48
N ALA A 168 19.00 -14.79 -11.74
CA ALA A 168 19.88 -15.96 -11.76
C ALA A 168 19.98 -16.64 -13.14
N ARG A 169 18.89 -16.60 -13.91
CA ARG A 169 18.86 -17.13 -15.28
C ARG A 169 19.42 -16.16 -16.34
N ASN A 170 19.68 -14.92 -15.96
CA ASN A 170 20.15 -13.86 -16.86
C ASN A 170 21.34 -13.12 -16.23
N PRO A 171 22.48 -13.79 -16.05
CA PRO A 171 23.65 -13.22 -15.37
C PRO A 171 24.27 -12.02 -16.10
N ASP A 172 23.98 -11.88 -17.39
CA ASP A 172 24.39 -10.77 -18.26
C ASP A 172 23.52 -9.52 -18.13
N LYS A 173 22.43 -9.58 -17.36
CA LYS A 173 21.49 -8.47 -17.13
C LYS A 173 21.68 -7.91 -15.73
N THR A 174 21.43 -6.62 -15.57
CA THR A 174 21.49 -5.93 -14.30
C THR A 174 20.08 -5.66 -13.78
N PHE A 175 19.87 -5.89 -12.49
CA PHE A 175 18.60 -5.65 -11.81
C PHE A 175 18.81 -4.71 -10.63
N VAL A 176 17.86 -3.78 -10.43
CA VAL A 176 17.82 -2.90 -9.26
C VAL A 176 16.48 -3.13 -8.56
N VAL A 177 16.52 -3.51 -7.29
CA VAL A 177 15.31 -3.79 -6.49
C VAL A 177 15.30 -2.83 -5.30
N ALA A 178 14.40 -1.84 -5.32
CA ALA A 178 14.24 -0.87 -4.26
C ALA A 178 13.00 -1.17 -3.40
N GLY A 179 13.06 -0.67 -2.15
CA GLY A 179 12.00 -0.87 -1.16
C GLY A 179 12.40 -1.91 -0.11
N GLY A 180 11.69 -1.87 1.04
CA GLY A 180 12.10 -2.63 2.20
C GLY A 180 13.13 -1.86 3.05
N LYS A 181 13.13 -2.14 4.38
CA LYS A 181 14.03 -1.41 5.28
C LYS A 181 15.45 -1.92 5.26
N ASP A 182 15.66 -3.23 5.00
CA ASP A 182 16.99 -3.86 4.94
C ASP A 182 16.87 -5.25 4.30
N LEU A 183 17.96 -5.73 3.69
CA LEU A 183 18.11 -7.14 3.27
C LEU A 183 17.89 -8.12 4.44
N ALA A 184 18.19 -7.71 5.67
CA ALA A 184 17.91 -8.47 6.89
C ALA A 184 16.41 -8.66 7.20
N ALA A 185 15.51 -7.92 6.56
CA ALA A 185 14.07 -8.15 6.65
C ALA A 185 13.56 -9.29 5.72
N PHE A 186 14.41 -9.78 4.81
CA PHE A 186 14.27 -11.13 4.29
C PHE A 186 14.67 -12.09 5.45
N GLY A 187 13.93 -13.16 5.69
CA GLY A 187 14.36 -14.20 6.61
C GLY A 187 15.81 -14.63 6.28
N SER A 188 16.55 -15.17 7.24
CA SER A 188 18.00 -15.47 7.07
C SER A 188 18.31 -16.24 5.76
N ALA A 189 17.49 -17.21 5.39
CA ALA A 189 17.63 -17.97 4.14
C ALA A 189 17.37 -17.14 2.86
N GLU A 190 16.53 -16.12 2.95
CA GLU A 190 16.23 -15.22 1.83
C GLU A 190 17.24 -14.09 1.69
N ALA A 191 17.82 -13.65 2.80
CA ALA A 191 18.97 -12.73 2.81
C ALA A 191 20.22 -13.39 2.23
N ASP A 192 20.49 -14.66 2.58
CA ASP A 192 21.61 -15.43 2.04
C ASP A 192 21.44 -15.70 0.54
N ALA A 193 20.21 -16.01 0.08
CA ALA A 193 19.93 -16.15 -1.34
C ALA A 193 20.05 -14.82 -2.13
N ALA A 194 19.74 -13.68 -1.49
CA ALA A 194 19.90 -12.35 -2.10
C ALA A 194 21.38 -11.96 -2.23
N GLN A 195 22.25 -12.40 -1.33
CA GLN A 195 23.71 -12.16 -1.39
C GLN A 195 24.39 -12.98 -2.50
N ASN A 196 23.81 -14.08 -2.95
CA ASN A 196 24.37 -14.97 -3.96
C ASN A 196 24.08 -14.55 -5.42
N THR A 197 23.36 -13.47 -5.66
CA THR A 197 23.06 -12.98 -7.01
C THR A 197 23.86 -11.69 -7.27
N SER A 198 24.99 -11.82 -7.94
CA SER A 198 25.95 -10.72 -8.19
C SER A 198 25.41 -9.61 -9.12
N ASN A 199 24.30 -9.86 -9.81
CA ASN A 199 23.68 -8.95 -10.78
C ASN A 199 22.41 -8.25 -10.26
N ILE A 200 22.08 -8.38 -8.95
CA ILE A 200 20.99 -7.63 -8.32
C ILE A 200 21.57 -6.61 -7.32
N PHE A 201 21.14 -5.37 -7.47
CA PHE A 201 21.54 -4.24 -6.64
C PHE A 201 20.36 -3.76 -5.78
N TYR A 202 20.59 -3.54 -4.48
CA TYR A 202 19.58 -3.16 -3.52
C TYR A 202 19.92 -1.80 -2.90
N PRO A 203 19.35 -0.68 -3.40
CA PRO A 203 19.57 0.64 -2.80
C PRO A 203 18.83 0.84 -1.45
N GLY A 204 18.03 -0.15 -1.03
CA GLY A 204 17.18 -0.04 0.14
C GLY A 204 15.94 0.84 -0.10
N TYR A 205 15.52 1.58 0.96
CA TYR A 205 14.44 2.55 0.83
C TYR A 205 14.89 3.73 -0.04
N VAL A 206 14.03 4.13 -0.95
CA VAL A 206 14.24 5.27 -1.85
C VAL A 206 13.14 6.31 -1.67
N THR A 207 13.50 7.58 -1.76
CA THR A 207 12.54 8.69 -1.78
C THR A 207 11.78 8.74 -3.11
N ASP A 208 10.70 9.51 -3.21
CA ASP A 208 9.96 9.67 -4.47
C ASP A 208 10.85 10.23 -5.59
N GLY A 209 11.76 11.18 -5.29
CA GLY A 209 12.73 11.69 -6.25
C GLY A 209 13.71 10.62 -6.73
N GLN A 210 14.24 9.82 -5.82
CA GLN A 210 15.12 8.71 -6.13
C GLN A 210 14.40 7.61 -6.93
N ASN A 211 13.17 7.29 -6.55
CA ASN A 211 12.33 6.36 -7.31
C ASN A 211 12.09 6.86 -8.73
N LYS A 212 11.73 8.14 -8.89
CA LYS A 212 11.54 8.76 -10.22
C LYS A 212 12.82 8.69 -11.06
N ALA A 213 13.98 8.95 -10.47
CA ALA A 213 15.27 8.83 -11.15
C ALA A 213 15.54 7.40 -11.61
N LEU A 214 15.29 6.40 -10.76
CA LEU A 214 15.44 4.98 -11.12
C LEU A 214 14.47 4.56 -12.22
N MET A 215 13.19 4.94 -12.13
CA MET A 215 12.19 4.61 -13.15
C MET A 215 12.53 5.24 -14.51
N GLN A 216 12.95 6.50 -14.54
CA GLN A 216 13.29 7.20 -15.78
C GLN A 216 14.55 6.67 -16.45
N ASN A 217 15.47 6.07 -15.69
CA ASN A 217 16.75 5.58 -16.18
C ASN A 217 16.84 4.04 -16.27
N CYS A 218 15.77 3.29 -16.02
CA CYS A 218 15.77 1.86 -16.25
C CYS A 218 15.54 1.52 -17.73
N LYS A 219 15.93 0.31 -18.11
CA LYS A 219 15.60 -0.32 -19.40
C LYS A 219 14.14 -0.79 -19.41
N GLY A 220 13.64 -1.25 -18.26
CA GLY A 220 12.27 -1.70 -18.09
C GLY A 220 11.92 -1.78 -16.60
N PHE A 221 10.65 -1.52 -16.28
CA PHE A 221 10.10 -1.69 -14.93
C PHE A 221 9.46 -3.06 -14.79
N LEU A 222 9.79 -3.76 -13.71
CA LEU A 222 9.27 -5.08 -13.38
C LEU A 222 8.24 -4.97 -12.24
N HIS A 223 7.03 -5.44 -12.49
CA HIS A 223 5.98 -5.49 -11.48
C HIS A 223 5.51 -6.93 -11.28
N PRO A 224 6.25 -7.75 -10.47
CA PRO A 224 6.03 -9.19 -10.37
C PRO A 224 4.89 -9.58 -9.42
N ALA A 225 4.18 -8.61 -8.82
CA ALA A 225 3.13 -8.86 -7.84
C ALA A 225 2.05 -9.82 -8.37
N VAL A 226 1.67 -10.81 -7.56
CA VAL A 226 0.63 -11.78 -7.89
C VAL A 226 -0.77 -11.28 -7.55
N PHE A 227 -0.85 -10.21 -6.77
CA PHE A 227 -2.11 -9.56 -6.43
C PHE A 227 -1.87 -8.07 -6.14
N GLU A 228 -2.69 -7.21 -6.78
CA GLU A 228 -2.77 -5.77 -6.54
C GLU A 228 -4.22 -5.31 -6.56
N GLY A 229 -4.48 -4.12 -5.98
CA GLY A 229 -5.80 -3.52 -5.93
C GLY A 229 -6.22 -2.85 -7.25
N PHE A 230 -5.26 -2.53 -8.12
CA PHE A 230 -5.52 -1.79 -9.37
C PHE A 230 -4.72 -2.33 -10.53
#